data_540151363ffb589d2366a0476168edb1
#
_entry.id   540151363ffb589d2366a0476168edb1
#
_cell.length_a   1.000
_cell.length_b   1.000
_cell.length_c   1.000
_cell.angle_alpha   90.00
_cell.angle_beta   90.00
_cell.angle_gamma   90.00
#
_symmetry.space_group_name_H-M   'P 1'
#
loop_
_entity.id
_entity.type
_entity.pdbx_description
1 polymer ?
#
loop_
_entity_poly.entity_id
_entity_poly.type
_entity_poly.pdbx_seq_one_letter_code
_entity_poly.pdbx_strand_id
1 'polypeptide(L)'
;MSNTDELYERCENVLPGHGPRQSMKVVFQELADSLDGSEALDRYGTGEYLSAFESEVAGIFGKPAGVFLPTGTMAQQIALRIWCERSNSFTVAMHPTAHPEFAEQFSYHFLHGLQRLQFGAPEFLGNRMLTLKDFQSLGKKPGAILLELPYRPLGGQLPEWDELVAIHDWARENGIPFHLDGARIWQCRPFYDKEYLEIANLFDSLYVSFYKDLGGLCGAMLLGPEDFIQEARLWQIRHGGRLFTQAPFIVSARLGMQRVLPQINTWVDRAQQISAVLSEFDQLIVNPNPPQVNFFQLYVKGDPEEMTQKHMQVAEQTGIFLFHRLSPAAVPGIGMTEIHCWDNAMRFDMASLRPFLEKWLV
;
A
#
# COMPACT_ATOMS: atom_id res chain seq x y z
N MET A 1 -0.79 1.70 -26.62
CA MET A 1 -0.09 2.51 -25.61
C MET A 1 -0.58 3.95 -25.75
N SER A 2 -0.69 4.68 -24.64
CA SER A 2 -0.96 6.12 -24.73
C SER A 2 0.30 6.85 -25.23
N ASN A 3 0.15 8.07 -25.75
CA ASN A 3 1.29 8.91 -26.16
C ASN A 3 2.29 9.12 -24.99
N THR A 4 1.79 9.13 -23.76
CA THR A 4 2.59 9.25 -22.53
C THR A 4 3.44 8.00 -22.25
N ASP A 5 2.89 6.79 -22.50
CA ASP A 5 3.64 5.54 -22.33
C ASP A 5 4.80 5.42 -23.33
N GLU A 6 4.56 5.88 -24.57
CA GLU A 6 5.60 5.90 -25.63
C GLU A 6 6.73 6.88 -25.29
N LEU A 7 6.38 8.05 -24.72
CA LEU A 7 7.38 9.01 -24.26
C LEU A 7 8.19 8.45 -23.09
N TYR A 8 7.52 7.85 -22.10
CA TYR A 8 8.18 7.18 -20.96
C TYR A 8 9.23 6.16 -21.42
N GLU A 9 8.92 5.33 -22.41
CA GLU A 9 9.84 4.31 -22.93
C GLU A 9 11.02 4.88 -23.74
N ARG A 10 10.91 6.12 -24.24
CA ARG A 10 12.00 6.83 -24.96
C ARG A 10 12.92 7.62 -24.04
N CYS A 11 12.46 7.95 -22.82
CA CYS A 11 13.26 8.70 -21.86
C CYS A 11 14.31 7.80 -21.22
N GLU A 12 15.54 8.32 -21.09
CA GLU A 12 16.68 7.59 -20.52
C GLU A 12 16.75 7.73 -18.99
N ASN A 13 16.24 8.85 -18.46
CA ASN A 13 16.25 9.18 -17.04
C ASN A 13 14.82 9.27 -16.51
N VAL A 14 14.30 8.17 -15.99
CA VAL A 14 12.89 8.05 -15.58
C VAL A 14 12.79 7.80 -14.08
N LEU A 15 11.88 8.50 -13.43
CA LEU A 15 11.63 8.37 -11.99
C LEU A 15 10.68 7.23 -11.63
N PRO A 16 9.50 7.07 -12.27
CA PRO A 16 8.55 6.03 -11.89
C PRO A 16 8.96 4.62 -12.37
N GLY A 17 8.59 3.60 -11.60
CA GLY A 17 8.67 2.19 -12.00
C GLY A 17 9.85 1.42 -11.42
N HIS A 18 9.79 0.10 -11.60
CA HIS A 18 10.80 -0.87 -11.15
C HIS A 18 11.87 -1.22 -12.20
N GLY A 19 11.96 -0.47 -13.28
CA GLY A 19 12.87 -0.73 -14.39
C GLY A 19 12.14 -0.81 -15.73
N PRO A 20 12.84 -1.24 -16.78
CA PRO A 20 12.26 -1.44 -18.10
C PRO A 20 11.11 -2.45 -18.05
N ARG A 21 10.11 -2.24 -18.91
CA ARG A 21 8.97 -3.16 -19.03
C ARG A 21 9.45 -4.54 -19.49
N GLN A 22 9.23 -5.54 -18.65
CA GLN A 22 9.60 -6.92 -18.96
C GLN A 22 8.52 -7.62 -19.79
N SER A 23 8.92 -8.50 -20.70
CA SER A 23 7.97 -9.40 -21.37
C SER A 23 7.51 -10.52 -20.41
N MET A 24 6.30 -11.04 -20.62
CA MET A 24 5.81 -12.20 -19.83
C MET A 24 6.78 -13.36 -19.82
N LYS A 25 7.47 -13.61 -20.96
CA LYS A 25 8.46 -14.70 -21.07
C LYS A 25 9.62 -14.49 -20.09
N VAL A 26 10.14 -13.27 -20.00
CA VAL A 26 11.23 -12.93 -19.06
C VAL A 26 10.76 -13.10 -17.62
N VAL A 27 9.61 -12.56 -17.26
CA VAL A 27 9.04 -12.70 -15.90
C VAL A 27 8.86 -14.19 -15.53
N PHE A 28 8.26 -14.99 -16.40
CA PHE A 28 8.05 -16.42 -16.11
C PHE A 28 9.36 -17.20 -16.06
N GLN A 29 10.37 -16.81 -16.85
CA GLN A 29 11.68 -17.42 -16.77
C GLN A 29 12.37 -17.09 -15.43
N GLU A 30 12.33 -15.85 -14.97
CA GLU A 30 12.86 -15.45 -13.65
C GLU A 30 12.19 -16.23 -12.51
N LEU A 31 10.88 -16.46 -12.58
CA LEU A 31 10.17 -17.27 -11.60
C LEU A 31 10.63 -18.74 -11.65
N ALA A 32 10.79 -19.32 -12.85
CA ALA A 32 11.25 -20.69 -13.01
C ALA A 32 12.70 -20.85 -12.49
N ASP A 33 13.57 -19.88 -12.78
CA ASP A 33 14.99 -19.90 -12.36
C ASP A 33 15.14 -19.70 -10.83
N SER A 34 14.13 -19.17 -10.15
CA SER A 34 14.15 -19.01 -8.69
C SER A 34 13.80 -20.28 -7.90
N LEU A 35 13.39 -21.34 -8.59
CA LEU A 35 13.05 -22.65 -8.02
C LEU A 35 14.23 -23.62 -8.15
N ASP A 36 14.39 -24.50 -7.15
CA ASP A 36 15.45 -25.54 -7.20
C ASP A 36 14.98 -26.84 -7.86
N GLY A 37 13.68 -26.97 -8.14
CA GLY A 37 13.05 -28.11 -8.80
C GLY A 37 12.54 -29.19 -7.83
N SER A 38 12.65 -28.98 -6.53
CA SER A 38 12.08 -29.88 -5.51
C SER A 38 10.66 -29.50 -5.12
N GLU A 39 10.19 -28.29 -5.44
CA GLU A 39 8.92 -27.74 -5.02
C GLU A 39 7.75 -28.37 -5.77
N ALA A 40 6.79 -28.87 -5.00
CA ALA A 40 5.54 -29.40 -5.54
C ALA A 40 4.45 -28.33 -5.59
N LEU A 41 3.60 -28.39 -6.61
CA LEU A 41 2.41 -27.54 -6.71
C LEU A 41 1.46 -27.79 -5.55
N ASP A 42 0.93 -26.71 -4.97
CA ASP A 42 -0.20 -26.77 -4.05
C ASP A 42 -1.47 -27.20 -4.80
N ARG A 43 -2.43 -27.76 -4.07
CA ARG A 43 -3.76 -28.08 -4.58
C ARG A 43 -4.84 -27.61 -3.64
N TYR A 44 -5.73 -26.75 -4.13
CA TYR A 44 -6.86 -26.20 -3.36
C TYR A 44 -6.46 -25.69 -1.98
N GLY A 45 -5.37 -24.91 -1.90
CA GLY A 45 -4.88 -24.32 -0.66
C GLY A 45 -4.18 -25.29 0.28
N THR A 46 -3.70 -26.43 -0.22
CA THR A 46 -2.91 -27.41 0.53
C THR A 46 -1.62 -27.76 -0.22
N GLY A 47 -0.51 -27.77 0.47
CA GLY A 47 0.82 -28.07 -0.07
C GLY A 47 1.92 -27.53 0.82
N GLU A 48 3.06 -28.22 0.85
CA GLU A 48 4.19 -27.87 1.73
C GLU A 48 4.76 -26.47 1.42
N TYR A 49 4.94 -26.17 0.11
CA TYR A 49 5.47 -24.87 -0.33
C TYR A 49 4.58 -23.70 0.08
N LEU A 50 3.24 -23.86 -0.03
CA LEU A 50 2.27 -22.88 0.42
C LEU A 50 2.30 -22.73 1.95
N SER A 51 2.22 -23.83 2.70
CA SER A 51 2.18 -23.76 4.16
C SER A 51 3.49 -23.22 4.75
N ALA A 52 4.64 -23.54 4.14
CA ALA A 52 5.92 -22.97 4.52
C ALA A 52 5.94 -21.45 4.29
N PHE A 53 5.39 -20.95 3.18
CA PHE A 53 5.30 -19.52 2.90
C PHE A 53 4.34 -18.80 3.86
N GLU A 54 3.19 -19.40 4.16
CA GLU A 54 2.26 -18.85 5.16
C GLU A 54 2.92 -18.73 6.54
N SER A 55 3.68 -19.75 6.95
CA SER A 55 4.41 -19.75 8.21
C SER A 55 5.57 -18.75 8.23
N GLU A 56 6.30 -18.62 7.12
CA GLU A 56 7.39 -17.64 6.95
C GLU A 56 6.88 -16.22 7.16
N VAL A 57 5.81 -15.85 6.46
CA VAL A 57 5.24 -14.50 6.56
C VAL A 57 4.61 -14.26 7.93
N ALA A 58 3.92 -15.25 8.50
CA ALA A 58 3.40 -15.16 9.87
C ALA A 58 4.52 -14.91 10.89
N GLY A 59 5.65 -15.57 10.73
CA GLY A 59 6.84 -15.39 11.57
C GLY A 59 7.43 -13.97 11.49
N ILE A 60 7.48 -13.36 10.30
CA ILE A 60 7.95 -11.97 10.11
C ILE A 60 7.12 -10.98 10.94
N PHE A 61 5.81 -11.19 11.01
CA PHE A 61 4.88 -10.32 11.74
C PHE A 61 4.55 -10.81 13.16
N GLY A 62 5.19 -11.88 13.62
CA GLY A 62 4.93 -12.43 14.96
C GLY A 62 3.48 -12.91 15.17
N LYS A 63 2.76 -13.26 14.10
CA LYS A 63 1.38 -13.76 14.18
C LYS A 63 1.36 -15.30 14.23
N PRO A 64 0.39 -15.88 14.99
CA PRO A 64 0.30 -17.34 15.11
C PRO A 64 0.05 -18.07 13.78
N ALA A 65 -0.71 -17.47 12.85
CA ALA A 65 -1.06 -18.10 11.59
C ALA A 65 -1.29 -17.10 10.46
N GLY A 66 -1.27 -17.60 9.22
CA GLY A 66 -1.59 -16.86 8.02
C GLY A 66 -2.36 -17.69 6.99
N VAL A 67 -3.06 -17.02 6.09
CA VAL A 67 -3.67 -17.61 4.91
C VAL A 67 -3.36 -16.77 3.69
N PHE A 68 -2.82 -17.42 2.63
CA PHE A 68 -2.56 -16.77 1.35
C PHE A 68 -3.86 -16.64 0.56
N LEU A 69 -4.13 -15.44 0.08
CA LEU A 69 -5.34 -15.07 -0.66
C LEU A 69 -4.97 -14.43 -2.01
N PRO A 70 -5.80 -14.61 -3.05
CA PRO A 70 -5.53 -14.03 -4.36
C PRO A 70 -5.43 -12.50 -4.35
N THR A 71 -6.20 -11.80 -3.52
CA THR A 71 -6.28 -10.33 -3.53
C THR A 71 -6.37 -9.75 -2.12
N GLY A 72 -5.85 -8.52 -1.95
CA GLY A 72 -6.01 -7.75 -0.71
C GLY A 72 -7.47 -7.38 -0.41
N THR A 73 -8.26 -7.08 -1.45
CA THR A 73 -9.71 -6.84 -1.30
C THR A 73 -10.40 -8.02 -0.61
N MET A 74 -10.10 -9.26 -1.04
CA MET A 74 -10.64 -10.46 -0.38
C MET A 74 -10.18 -10.57 1.07
N ALA A 75 -8.92 -10.28 1.36
CA ALA A 75 -8.37 -10.32 2.72
C ALA A 75 -9.10 -9.35 3.65
N GLN A 76 -9.31 -8.11 3.20
CA GLN A 76 -10.03 -7.07 3.95
C GLN A 76 -11.49 -7.48 4.22
N GLN A 77 -12.19 -7.94 3.18
CA GLN A 77 -13.59 -8.39 3.29
C GLN A 77 -13.74 -9.50 4.34
N ILE A 78 -12.87 -10.49 4.28
CA ILE A 78 -12.87 -11.64 5.19
C ILE A 78 -12.58 -11.18 6.63
N ALA A 79 -11.54 -10.37 6.83
CA ALA A 79 -11.14 -9.90 8.14
C ALA A 79 -12.26 -9.10 8.83
N LEU A 80 -12.79 -8.10 8.12
CA LEU A 80 -13.86 -7.24 8.65
C LEU A 80 -15.13 -8.06 8.94
N ARG A 81 -15.48 -9.00 8.06
CA ARG A 81 -16.62 -9.90 8.27
C ARG A 81 -16.48 -10.70 9.56
N ILE A 82 -15.35 -11.36 9.78
CA ILE A 82 -15.12 -12.22 10.95
C ILE A 82 -15.17 -11.39 12.24
N TRP A 83 -14.45 -10.27 12.29
CA TRP A 83 -14.43 -9.43 13.48
C TRP A 83 -15.79 -8.84 13.82
N CYS A 84 -16.54 -8.37 12.83
CA CYS A 84 -17.89 -7.84 13.03
C CYS A 84 -18.86 -8.92 13.49
N GLU A 85 -18.75 -10.14 12.96
CA GLU A 85 -19.58 -11.28 13.37
C GLU A 85 -19.27 -11.69 14.82
N ARG A 86 -18.00 -11.82 15.20
CA ARG A 86 -17.54 -12.12 16.56
C ARG A 86 -17.97 -11.04 17.58
N SER A 87 -17.97 -9.79 17.16
CA SER A 87 -18.38 -8.65 17.99
C SER A 87 -19.90 -8.45 18.02
N ASN A 88 -20.67 -9.20 17.23
CA ASN A 88 -22.11 -9.01 17.03
C ASN A 88 -22.46 -7.55 16.70
N SER A 89 -21.62 -6.88 15.92
CA SER A 89 -21.78 -5.49 15.50
C SER A 89 -21.29 -5.31 14.06
N PHE A 90 -22.20 -5.07 13.13
CA PHE A 90 -21.92 -4.97 11.70
C PHE A 90 -21.48 -3.57 11.27
N THR A 91 -20.72 -2.90 12.13
CA THR A 91 -20.18 -1.56 11.83
C THR A 91 -18.66 -1.54 11.98
N VAL A 92 -17.98 -0.86 11.06
CA VAL A 92 -16.51 -0.71 11.03
C VAL A 92 -16.16 0.76 11.20
N ALA A 93 -15.31 1.08 12.16
CA ALA A 93 -14.70 2.39 12.28
C ALA A 93 -13.47 2.45 11.37
N MET A 94 -13.54 3.26 10.32
CA MET A 94 -12.46 3.45 9.36
C MET A 94 -12.49 4.85 8.78
N HIS A 95 -11.35 5.31 8.29
CA HIS A 95 -11.23 6.63 7.68
C HIS A 95 -12.20 6.80 6.49
N PRO A 96 -12.76 8.01 6.25
CA PRO A 96 -13.68 8.24 5.13
C PRO A 96 -13.09 7.92 3.75
N THR A 97 -11.76 7.97 3.62
CA THR A 97 -11.04 7.64 2.38
C THR A 97 -10.26 6.31 2.50
N ALA A 98 -10.67 5.39 3.41
CA ALA A 98 -10.09 4.06 3.50
C ALA A 98 -10.32 3.28 2.20
N HIS A 99 -9.39 2.37 1.87
CA HIS A 99 -9.41 1.62 0.62
C HIS A 99 -10.75 0.94 0.32
N PRO A 100 -11.47 0.32 1.29
CA PRO A 100 -12.81 -0.26 1.06
C PRO A 100 -13.86 0.75 0.60
N GLU A 101 -13.73 2.04 0.97
CA GLU A 101 -14.68 3.09 0.60
C GLU A 101 -14.56 3.51 -0.87
N PHE A 102 -13.36 3.73 -1.37
CA PHE A 102 -13.20 4.35 -2.69
C PHE A 102 -12.66 3.40 -3.76
N ALA A 103 -11.86 2.37 -3.40
CA ALA A 103 -11.18 1.51 -4.37
C ALA A 103 -11.83 0.13 -4.53
N GLU A 104 -12.60 -0.33 -3.54
CA GLU A 104 -13.23 -1.65 -3.55
C GLU A 104 -14.73 -1.60 -3.86
N GLN A 105 -15.24 -0.48 -4.34
CA GLN A 105 -16.66 -0.29 -4.69
C GLN A 105 -17.63 -0.66 -3.56
N PHE A 106 -17.29 -0.32 -2.32
CA PHE A 106 -18.09 -0.62 -1.13
C PHE A 106 -18.39 -2.12 -0.94
N SER A 107 -17.45 -2.97 -1.34
CA SER A 107 -17.60 -4.43 -1.31
C SER A 107 -17.95 -4.96 0.09
N TYR A 108 -17.41 -4.38 1.17
CA TYR A 108 -17.75 -4.71 2.55
C TYR A 108 -19.24 -4.54 2.83
N HIS A 109 -19.90 -3.56 2.23
CA HIS A 109 -21.33 -3.32 2.36
C HIS A 109 -22.14 -4.29 1.51
N PHE A 110 -21.83 -4.37 0.20
CA PHE A 110 -22.61 -5.17 -0.74
C PHE A 110 -22.49 -6.68 -0.52
N LEU A 111 -21.32 -7.17 -0.11
CA LEU A 111 -21.09 -8.61 0.11
C LEU A 111 -21.43 -9.06 1.52
N HIS A 112 -21.26 -8.18 2.52
CA HIS A 112 -21.33 -8.58 3.93
C HIS A 112 -22.31 -7.79 4.77
N GLY A 113 -22.98 -6.77 4.21
CA GLY A 113 -23.92 -5.92 4.94
C GLY A 113 -23.27 -5.05 6.02
N LEU A 114 -21.94 -4.88 5.97
CA LEU A 114 -21.21 -4.05 6.91
C LEU A 114 -21.45 -2.57 6.60
N GLN A 115 -21.38 -1.73 7.61
CA GLN A 115 -21.56 -0.29 7.50
C GLN A 115 -20.36 0.44 8.08
N ARG A 116 -19.90 1.49 7.41
CA ARG A 116 -18.92 2.39 7.99
C ARG A 116 -19.53 3.20 9.13
N LEU A 117 -18.87 3.24 10.25
CA LEU A 117 -19.20 4.14 11.34
C LEU A 117 -18.53 5.50 11.08
N GLN A 118 -19.33 6.55 11.03
CA GLN A 118 -18.80 7.89 10.78
C GLN A 118 -18.14 8.47 12.03
N PHE A 119 -17.02 9.10 11.85
CA PHE A 119 -16.41 9.99 12.83
C PHE A 119 -17.02 11.38 12.69
N GLY A 120 -17.25 12.07 13.78
CA GLY A 120 -17.74 13.44 13.94
C GLY A 120 -18.09 14.23 12.68
N ALA A 121 -17.18 15.10 12.21
CA ALA A 121 -17.33 15.91 11.00
C ALA A 121 -16.49 15.34 9.85
N PRO A 122 -17.03 14.45 9.00
CA PRO A 122 -16.28 13.71 7.99
C PRO A 122 -15.60 14.62 6.94
N GLU A 123 -16.14 15.80 6.67
CA GLU A 123 -15.57 16.78 5.75
C GLU A 123 -14.18 17.31 6.17
N PHE A 124 -13.87 17.25 7.46
CA PHE A 124 -12.55 17.67 7.98
C PHE A 124 -11.56 16.51 8.15
N LEU A 125 -12.00 15.27 7.99
CA LEU A 125 -11.16 14.09 8.16
C LEU A 125 -10.48 13.63 6.86
N GLY A 126 -10.98 14.05 5.70
CA GLY A 126 -10.50 13.58 4.40
C GLY A 126 -9.04 13.90 4.09
N ASN A 127 -8.39 14.79 4.86
CA ASN A 127 -7.04 15.28 4.60
C ASN A 127 -6.08 15.20 5.80
N ARG A 128 -6.42 14.44 6.84
CA ARG A 128 -5.55 14.18 7.99
C ARG A 128 -5.74 12.77 8.55
N MET A 129 -4.73 12.26 9.22
CA MET A 129 -4.81 10.99 9.95
C MET A 129 -5.88 11.03 11.05
N LEU A 130 -6.45 9.86 11.34
CA LEU A 130 -7.27 9.66 12.53
C LEU A 130 -6.40 9.71 13.78
N THR A 131 -6.94 10.33 14.81
CA THR A 131 -6.32 10.43 16.15
C THR A 131 -7.14 9.65 17.17
N LEU A 132 -6.56 9.39 18.34
CA LEU A 132 -7.27 8.77 19.46
C LEU A 132 -8.59 9.52 19.79
N LYS A 133 -8.58 10.85 19.69
CA LYS A 133 -9.78 11.67 19.95
C LYS A 133 -10.92 11.37 18.96
N ASP A 134 -10.61 11.05 17.71
CA ASP A 134 -11.61 10.65 16.72
C ASP A 134 -12.29 9.35 17.16
N PHE A 135 -11.51 8.34 17.57
CA PHE A 135 -12.04 7.07 18.06
C PHE A 135 -12.85 7.24 19.35
N GLN A 136 -12.37 8.04 20.29
CA GLN A 136 -13.10 8.36 21.54
C GLN A 136 -14.42 9.12 21.30
N SER A 137 -14.55 9.82 20.17
CA SER A 137 -15.76 10.55 19.79
C SER A 137 -16.85 9.69 19.14
N LEU A 138 -16.59 8.40 18.92
CA LEU A 138 -17.56 7.48 18.33
C LEU A 138 -18.80 7.34 19.22
N GLY A 139 -19.99 7.58 18.66
CA GLY A 139 -21.26 7.51 19.41
C GLY A 139 -21.72 6.10 19.78
N LYS A 140 -21.06 5.07 19.22
CA LYS A 140 -21.29 3.65 19.54
C LYS A 140 -20.02 2.82 19.32
N LYS A 141 -19.95 1.68 19.99
CA LYS A 141 -18.87 0.72 19.83
C LYS A 141 -18.94 0.06 18.43
N PRO A 142 -17.89 0.14 17.60
CA PRO A 142 -17.84 -0.58 16.33
C PRO A 142 -17.60 -2.08 16.54
N GLY A 143 -17.88 -2.89 15.52
CA GLY A 143 -17.53 -4.31 15.47
C GLY A 143 -16.06 -4.53 15.21
N ALA A 144 -15.40 -3.61 14.50
CA ALA A 144 -13.97 -3.59 14.27
C ALA A 144 -13.50 -2.16 13.96
N ILE A 145 -12.20 -1.94 14.18
CA ILE A 145 -11.46 -0.78 13.66
C ILE A 145 -10.60 -1.26 12.50
N LEU A 146 -10.59 -0.50 11.41
CA LEU A 146 -9.66 -0.64 10.30
C LEU A 146 -8.75 0.59 10.25
N LEU A 147 -7.45 0.39 10.36
CA LEU A 147 -6.43 1.41 10.14
C LEU A 147 -5.53 0.98 8.97
N GLU A 148 -5.13 1.92 8.12
CA GLU A 148 -4.20 1.70 7.01
C GLU A 148 -2.80 2.23 7.37
N LEU A 149 -1.74 1.44 7.15
CA LEU A 149 -0.36 1.86 7.32
C LEU A 149 0.50 1.42 6.12
N PRO A 150 1.22 2.35 5.48
CA PRO A 150 1.06 3.80 5.52
C PRO A 150 -0.23 4.24 4.85
N TYR A 151 -0.74 5.41 5.19
CA TYR A 151 -2.01 5.88 4.67
C TYR A 151 -1.85 6.52 3.29
N ARG A 152 -2.11 5.75 2.22
CA ARG A 152 -1.85 6.18 0.85
C ARG A 152 -2.63 7.45 0.45
N PRO A 153 -3.95 7.60 0.72
CA PRO A 153 -4.69 8.80 0.34
C PRO A 153 -4.16 10.11 0.93
N LEU A 154 -3.30 10.03 1.95
CA LEU A 154 -2.64 11.16 2.58
C LEU A 154 -1.14 11.24 2.23
N GLY A 155 -0.71 10.66 1.10
CA GLY A 155 0.68 10.70 0.66
C GLY A 155 1.61 9.75 1.42
N GLY A 156 1.07 8.69 2.01
CA GLY A 156 1.88 7.73 2.78
C GLY A 156 2.16 8.16 4.20
N GLN A 157 1.32 9.04 4.77
CA GLN A 157 1.46 9.45 6.16
C GLN A 157 1.29 8.26 7.11
N LEU A 158 2.00 8.33 8.21
CA LEU A 158 1.98 7.43 9.34
C LEU A 158 1.63 8.21 10.61
N PRO A 159 0.80 7.72 11.53
CA PRO A 159 0.65 8.33 12.84
C PRO A 159 1.97 8.23 13.61
N GLU A 160 2.22 9.16 14.52
CA GLU A 160 3.33 9.01 15.45
C GLU A 160 3.18 7.72 16.28
N TRP A 161 4.30 7.11 16.67
CA TRP A 161 4.29 5.82 17.38
C TRP A 161 3.43 5.86 18.65
N ASP A 162 3.58 6.89 19.45
CA ASP A 162 2.82 7.03 20.72
C ASP A 162 1.31 7.19 20.47
N GLU A 163 0.92 7.86 19.39
CA GLU A 163 -0.49 7.96 18.99
C GLU A 163 -1.04 6.60 18.53
N LEU A 164 -0.26 5.84 17.77
CA LEU A 164 -0.63 4.49 17.35
C LEU A 164 -0.80 3.54 18.55
N VAL A 165 0.12 3.60 19.52
CA VAL A 165 0.03 2.84 20.79
C VAL A 165 -1.19 3.26 21.59
N ALA A 166 -1.48 4.56 21.68
CA ALA A 166 -2.64 5.06 22.41
C ALA A 166 -3.97 4.60 21.77
N ILE A 167 -4.05 4.55 20.44
CA ILE A 167 -5.21 4.00 19.73
C ILE A 167 -5.35 2.50 20.00
N HIS A 168 -4.25 1.73 19.95
CA HIS A 168 -4.24 0.30 20.28
C HIS A 168 -4.74 0.05 21.71
N ASP A 169 -4.17 0.75 22.69
CA ASP A 169 -4.52 0.57 24.09
C ASP A 169 -6.01 0.87 24.34
N TRP A 170 -6.50 1.96 23.77
CA TRP A 170 -7.91 2.30 23.83
C TRP A 170 -8.80 1.23 23.18
N ALA A 171 -8.43 0.72 22.00
CA ALA A 171 -9.19 -0.33 21.31
C ALA A 171 -9.27 -1.60 22.18
N ARG A 172 -8.13 -2.01 22.76
CA ARG A 172 -8.02 -3.16 23.66
C ARG A 172 -8.85 -2.99 24.93
N GLU A 173 -8.75 -1.84 25.60
CA GLU A 173 -9.53 -1.53 26.81
C GLU A 173 -11.04 -1.57 26.55
N ASN A 174 -11.48 -1.19 25.37
CA ASN A 174 -12.87 -1.23 24.96
C ASN A 174 -13.28 -2.57 24.32
N GLY A 175 -12.37 -3.54 24.21
CA GLY A 175 -12.60 -4.85 23.59
C GLY A 175 -13.08 -4.71 22.13
N ILE A 176 -12.46 -3.83 21.37
CA ILE A 176 -12.76 -3.58 19.94
C ILE A 176 -11.62 -4.20 19.12
N PRO A 177 -11.92 -5.17 18.23
CA PRO A 177 -10.91 -5.73 17.34
C PRO A 177 -10.27 -4.66 16.47
N PHE A 178 -8.93 -4.68 16.40
CA PHE A 178 -8.13 -3.72 15.65
C PHE A 178 -7.44 -4.43 14.48
N HIS A 179 -7.90 -4.17 13.26
CA HIS A 179 -7.38 -4.75 12.02
C HIS A 179 -6.55 -3.74 11.25
N LEU A 180 -5.38 -4.18 10.75
CA LEU A 180 -4.49 -3.37 9.95
C LEU A 180 -4.65 -3.68 8.46
N ASP A 181 -4.97 -2.66 7.67
CA ASP A 181 -4.65 -2.65 6.24
C ASP A 181 -3.14 -2.36 6.10
N GLY A 182 -2.37 -3.43 6.01
CA GLY A 182 -0.93 -3.39 5.83
C GLY A 182 -0.49 -3.54 4.38
N ALA A 183 -1.31 -3.06 3.43
CA ALA A 183 -1.02 -3.19 1.99
C ALA A 183 0.39 -2.76 1.58
N ARG A 184 0.99 -1.82 2.32
CA ARG A 184 2.35 -1.31 2.14
C ARG A 184 3.15 -1.23 3.46
N ILE A 185 2.80 -2.05 4.44
CA ILE A 185 3.46 -2.07 5.76
C ILE A 185 4.98 -2.27 5.67
N TRP A 186 5.43 -2.91 4.59
CA TRP A 186 6.86 -3.14 4.32
C TRP A 186 7.69 -1.85 4.38
N GLN A 187 7.07 -0.69 4.11
CA GLN A 187 7.71 0.63 4.09
C GLN A 187 7.72 1.36 5.43
N CYS A 188 7.03 0.83 6.47
CA CYS A 188 6.82 1.56 7.72
C CYS A 188 8.03 1.51 8.68
N ARG A 189 8.92 0.52 8.53
CA ARG A 189 10.08 0.33 9.42
C ARG A 189 11.00 1.55 9.52
N PRO A 190 11.40 2.20 8.40
CA PRO A 190 12.33 3.33 8.50
C PRO A 190 11.79 4.51 9.32
N PHE A 191 10.49 4.77 9.23
CA PHE A 191 9.87 5.86 9.98
C PHE A 191 9.74 5.56 11.47
N TYR A 192 9.29 4.34 11.81
CA TYR A 192 9.09 3.96 13.22
C TYR A 192 10.37 3.53 13.93
N ASP A 193 11.41 3.17 13.18
CA ASP A 193 12.60 2.47 13.75
C ASP A 193 12.18 1.24 14.58
N LYS A 194 11.26 0.43 14.02
CA LYS A 194 10.66 -0.73 14.63
C LYS A 194 10.67 -1.94 13.70
N GLU A 195 10.77 -3.13 14.28
CA GLU A 195 10.61 -4.36 13.53
C GLU A 195 9.14 -4.60 13.12
N TYR A 196 8.91 -5.35 12.05
CA TYR A 196 7.54 -5.63 11.58
C TYR A 196 6.68 -6.27 12.65
N LEU A 197 7.26 -7.15 13.48
CA LEU A 197 6.55 -7.79 14.57
C LEU A 197 6.10 -6.78 15.65
N GLU A 198 6.90 -5.75 15.93
CA GLU A 198 6.53 -4.72 16.92
C GLU A 198 5.35 -3.90 16.44
N ILE A 199 5.37 -3.51 15.14
CA ILE A 199 4.25 -2.78 14.52
C ILE A 199 3.00 -3.68 14.51
N ALA A 200 3.13 -4.93 14.06
CA ALA A 200 2.02 -5.87 13.95
C ALA A 200 1.40 -6.24 15.29
N ASN A 201 2.18 -6.22 16.39
CA ASN A 201 1.67 -6.52 17.73
C ASN A 201 0.63 -5.52 18.25
N LEU A 202 0.56 -4.35 17.67
CA LEU A 202 -0.49 -3.37 17.97
C LEU A 202 -1.86 -3.72 17.35
N PHE A 203 -1.95 -4.79 16.55
CA PHE A 203 -3.18 -5.18 15.86
C PHE A 203 -3.55 -6.63 16.14
N ASP A 204 -4.85 -6.92 16.22
CA ASP A 204 -5.34 -8.30 16.39
C ASP A 204 -5.14 -9.13 15.11
N SER A 205 -5.28 -8.49 13.94
CA SER A 205 -5.02 -9.09 12.65
C SER A 205 -4.53 -8.06 11.64
N LEU A 206 -3.86 -8.53 10.59
CA LEU A 206 -3.43 -7.65 9.51
C LEU A 206 -3.47 -8.38 8.17
N TYR A 207 -3.61 -7.60 7.09
CA TYR A 207 -3.29 -8.11 5.78
C TYR A 207 -2.07 -7.41 5.19
N VAL A 208 -1.29 -8.13 4.38
CA VAL A 208 -0.16 -7.59 3.63
C VAL A 208 -0.28 -7.97 2.16
N SER A 209 0.20 -7.12 1.25
CA SER A 209 0.20 -7.42 -0.19
C SER A 209 1.60 -7.73 -0.70
N PHE A 210 1.68 -8.55 -1.77
CA PHE A 210 2.94 -8.92 -2.42
C PHE A 210 3.10 -8.32 -3.82
N TYR A 211 2.05 -7.72 -4.38
CA TYR A 211 2.04 -7.21 -5.78
C TYR A 211 2.16 -5.69 -5.89
N LYS A 212 2.18 -4.96 -4.76
CA LYS A 212 2.41 -3.51 -4.75
C LYS A 212 3.92 -3.24 -4.81
N ASP A 213 4.52 -2.82 -3.73
CA ASP A 213 5.95 -2.47 -3.70
C ASP A 213 6.89 -3.66 -3.92
N LEU A 214 6.48 -4.85 -3.50
CA LEU A 214 7.27 -6.06 -3.69
C LEU A 214 7.29 -6.58 -5.14
N GLY A 215 6.39 -6.07 -6.00
CA GLY A 215 6.37 -6.38 -7.42
C GLY A 215 5.97 -7.82 -7.78
N GLY A 216 5.35 -8.56 -6.86
CA GLY A 216 4.80 -9.89 -7.13
C GLY A 216 3.65 -9.84 -8.14
N LEU A 217 3.37 -10.95 -8.82
CA LEU A 217 2.31 -11.03 -9.83
C LEU A 217 0.92 -10.85 -9.22
N CYS A 218 0.71 -11.39 -8.01
CA CYS A 218 -0.56 -11.38 -7.29
C CYS A 218 -0.35 -11.83 -5.85
N GLY A 219 -1.39 -11.73 -5.03
CA GLY A 219 -1.45 -12.35 -3.72
C GLY A 219 -1.36 -11.40 -2.55
N ALA A 220 -2.01 -11.81 -1.47
CA ALA A 220 -2.03 -11.16 -0.18
C ALA A 220 -1.95 -12.21 0.92
N MET A 221 -1.47 -11.85 2.10
CA MET A 221 -1.53 -12.71 3.28
C MET A 221 -2.42 -12.04 4.33
N LEU A 222 -3.42 -12.78 4.81
CA LEU A 222 -4.17 -12.40 5.99
C LEU A 222 -3.58 -13.13 7.19
N LEU A 223 -3.22 -12.40 8.24
CA LEU A 223 -2.48 -12.85 9.40
C LEU A 223 -3.26 -12.56 10.68
N GLY A 224 -3.19 -13.47 11.65
CA GLY A 224 -3.88 -13.29 12.93
C GLY A 224 -3.84 -14.53 13.82
N PRO A 225 -4.73 -14.60 14.82
CA PRO A 225 -4.91 -15.77 15.67
C PRO A 225 -5.28 -17.03 14.88
N GLU A 226 -4.91 -18.21 15.38
CA GLU A 226 -5.16 -19.48 14.71
C GLU A 226 -6.64 -19.70 14.36
N ASP A 227 -7.54 -19.50 15.35
CA ASP A 227 -8.98 -19.63 15.17
C ASP A 227 -9.56 -18.64 14.15
N PHE A 228 -9.03 -17.41 14.11
CA PHE A 228 -9.40 -16.41 13.12
C PHE A 228 -8.98 -16.85 11.72
N ILE A 229 -7.79 -17.39 11.55
CA ILE A 229 -7.31 -17.88 10.25
C ILE A 229 -8.08 -19.14 9.80
N GLN A 230 -8.49 -20.01 10.71
CA GLN A 230 -9.37 -21.14 10.39
C GLN A 230 -10.71 -20.67 9.82
N GLU A 231 -11.33 -19.65 10.42
CA GLU A 231 -12.54 -19.03 9.86
C GLU A 231 -12.26 -18.34 8.52
N ALA A 232 -11.12 -17.68 8.38
CA ALA A 232 -10.72 -17.03 7.14
C ALA A 232 -10.59 -18.02 5.97
N ARG A 233 -10.09 -19.25 6.21
CA ARG A 233 -10.05 -20.32 5.20
C ARG A 233 -11.45 -20.75 4.74
N LEU A 234 -12.45 -20.74 5.62
CA LEU A 234 -13.84 -21.01 5.22
C LEU A 234 -14.39 -19.88 4.35
N TRP A 235 -14.10 -18.63 4.72
CA TRP A 235 -14.50 -17.46 3.94
C TRP A 235 -13.76 -17.39 2.60
N GLN A 236 -12.49 -17.81 2.52
CA GLN A 236 -11.75 -17.95 1.27
C GLN A 236 -12.52 -18.84 0.27
N ILE A 237 -13.05 -19.99 0.74
CA ILE A 237 -13.85 -20.87 -0.11
C ILE A 237 -15.13 -20.17 -0.59
N ARG A 238 -15.85 -19.50 0.33
CA ARG A 238 -17.11 -18.79 0.01
C ARG A 238 -16.93 -17.68 -0.99
N HIS A 239 -15.78 -17.00 -0.96
CA HIS A 239 -15.40 -15.96 -1.92
C HIS A 239 -14.85 -16.52 -3.25
N GLY A 240 -14.73 -17.83 -3.40
CA GLY A 240 -14.11 -18.45 -4.59
C GLY A 240 -12.59 -18.27 -4.67
N GLY A 241 -11.95 -17.89 -3.56
CA GLY A 241 -10.52 -17.59 -3.50
C GLY A 241 -9.61 -18.80 -3.27
N ARG A 242 -10.17 -19.99 -3.09
CA ARG A 242 -9.41 -21.24 -2.99
C ARG A 242 -9.14 -21.79 -4.39
N LEU A 243 -8.10 -21.25 -5.03
CA LEU A 243 -7.72 -21.64 -6.39
C LEU A 243 -7.19 -23.08 -6.44
N PHE A 244 -7.20 -23.70 -7.62
CA PHE A 244 -6.64 -25.04 -7.83
C PHE A 244 -5.16 -25.10 -7.44
N THR A 245 -4.37 -24.09 -7.87
CA THR A 245 -3.00 -23.85 -7.42
C THR A 245 -2.73 -22.35 -7.30
N GLN A 246 -1.94 -21.94 -6.31
CA GLN A 246 -1.49 -20.59 -6.08
C GLN A 246 0.05 -20.46 -6.25
N ALA A 247 0.73 -21.56 -6.59
CA ALA A 247 2.19 -21.65 -6.68
C ALA A 247 2.84 -20.50 -7.47
N PRO A 248 2.38 -20.09 -8.68
CA PRO A 248 3.02 -18.99 -9.41
C PRO A 248 2.99 -17.66 -8.66
N PHE A 249 1.93 -17.41 -7.89
CA PHE A 249 1.79 -16.18 -7.09
C PHE A 249 2.70 -16.22 -5.87
N ILE A 250 2.83 -17.38 -5.22
CA ILE A 250 3.69 -17.57 -4.05
C ILE A 250 5.16 -17.42 -4.45
N VAL A 251 5.57 -18.04 -5.56
CA VAL A 251 6.94 -17.92 -6.09
C VAL A 251 7.27 -16.44 -6.37
N SER A 252 6.37 -15.74 -7.06
CA SER A 252 6.57 -14.32 -7.36
C SER A 252 6.59 -13.44 -6.11
N ALA A 253 5.78 -13.76 -5.10
CA ALA A 253 5.76 -13.05 -3.82
C ALA A 253 7.09 -13.22 -3.06
N ARG A 254 7.60 -14.45 -2.96
CA ARG A 254 8.90 -14.74 -2.34
C ARG A 254 10.05 -14.02 -3.04
N LEU A 255 10.10 -14.12 -4.37
CA LEU A 255 11.13 -13.46 -5.16
C LEU A 255 11.07 -11.94 -4.95
N GLY A 256 9.87 -11.36 -4.94
CA GLY A 256 9.67 -9.94 -4.65
C GLY A 256 10.16 -9.54 -3.26
N MET A 257 9.83 -10.33 -2.23
CA MET A 257 10.32 -10.10 -0.86
C MET A 257 11.85 -10.13 -0.79
N GLN A 258 12.47 -11.15 -1.36
CA GLN A 258 13.94 -11.29 -1.36
C GLN A 258 14.63 -10.11 -2.05
N ARG A 259 14.06 -9.62 -3.15
CA ARG A 259 14.63 -8.51 -3.93
C ARG A 259 14.41 -7.16 -3.28
N VAL A 260 13.21 -6.90 -2.74
CA VAL A 260 12.78 -5.56 -2.37
C VAL A 260 13.01 -5.23 -0.89
N LEU A 261 12.77 -6.18 0.03
CA LEU A 261 12.87 -5.86 1.45
C LEU A 261 14.23 -5.25 1.86
N PRO A 262 15.38 -5.71 1.32
CA PRO A 262 16.66 -5.10 1.64
C PRO A 262 16.82 -3.66 1.14
N GLN A 263 15.98 -3.22 0.20
CA GLN A 263 16.10 -1.91 -0.45
C GLN A 263 15.19 -0.83 0.15
N ILE A 264 14.24 -1.20 1.01
CA ILE A 264 13.19 -0.27 1.52
C ILE A 264 13.79 1.00 2.11
N ASN A 265 14.82 0.88 2.96
CA ASN A 265 15.46 2.05 3.59
C ASN A 265 16.04 3.01 2.53
N THR A 266 16.76 2.46 1.54
CA THR A 266 17.36 3.27 0.47
C THR A 266 16.32 3.95 -0.42
N TRP A 267 15.16 3.32 -0.61
CA TRP A 267 14.04 3.93 -1.34
C TRP A 267 13.42 5.10 -0.57
N VAL A 268 13.29 4.97 0.76
CA VAL A 268 12.80 6.07 1.61
C VAL A 268 13.80 7.24 1.61
N ASP A 269 15.09 6.96 1.78
CA ASP A 269 16.14 7.98 1.70
C ASP A 269 16.11 8.71 0.34
N ARG A 270 15.90 7.98 -0.76
CA ARG A 270 15.77 8.56 -2.10
C ARG A 270 14.53 9.45 -2.23
N ALA A 271 13.39 9.04 -1.65
CA ALA A 271 12.18 9.86 -1.63
C ALA A 271 12.43 11.19 -0.90
N GLN A 272 13.14 11.16 0.22
CA GLN A 272 13.52 12.36 0.96
C GLN A 272 14.48 13.25 0.18
N GLN A 273 15.47 12.70 -0.53
CA GLN A 273 16.36 13.48 -1.39
C GLN A 273 15.62 14.18 -2.52
N ILE A 274 14.71 13.46 -3.20
CA ILE A 274 13.90 14.02 -4.30
C ILE A 274 12.98 15.11 -3.76
N SER A 275 12.27 14.85 -2.66
CA SER A 275 11.34 15.80 -2.05
C SER A 275 12.03 17.08 -1.59
N ALA A 276 13.27 16.99 -1.10
CA ALA A 276 14.06 18.16 -0.71
C ALA A 276 14.29 19.11 -1.90
N VAL A 277 14.66 18.56 -3.07
CA VAL A 277 14.83 19.37 -4.29
C VAL A 277 13.51 19.96 -4.77
N LEU A 278 12.43 19.16 -4.77
CA LEU A 278 11.09 19.62 -5.17
C LEU A 278 10.60 20.77 -4.28
N SER A 279 10.87 20.70 -2.98
CA SER A 279 10.43 21.71 -2.00
C SER A 279 11.13 23.06 -2.11
N GLU A 280 12.15 23.19 -2.93
CA GLU A 280 12.80 24.48 -3.21
C GLU A 280 12.02 25.35 -4.20
N PHE A 281 10.97 24.82 -4.84
CA PHE A 281 10.17 25.51 -5.84
C PHE A 281 8.79 25.86 -5.28
N ASP A 282 8.47 27.15 -5.20
CA ASP A 282 7.20 27.69 -4.66
C ASP A 282 5.94 27.15 -5.38
N GLN A 283 6.07 26.67 -6.63
CA GLN A 283 4.99 26.09 -7.41
C GLN A 283 4.66 24.66 -6.97
N LEU A 284 5.53 24.01 -6.21
CA LEU A 284 5.41 22.62 -5.79
C LEU A 284 5.12 22.52 -4.28
N ILE A 285 4.27 21.56 -3.90
CA ILE A 285 4.01 21.22 -2.51
C ILE A 285 4.16 19.72 -2.35
N VAL A 286 5.05 19.30 -1.47
CA VAL A 286 5.27 17.89 -1.11
C VAL A 286 4.44 17.53 0.13
N ASN A 287 3.74 16.41 0.11
CA ASN A 287 2.93 15.94 1.23
C ASN A 287 3.10 14.40 1.46
N PRO A 288 3.54 13.97 2.66
CA PRO A 288 4.17 14.76 3.73
C PRO A 288 5.56 15.27 3.35
N ASN A 289 6.04 16.29 4.06
CA ASN A 289 7.39 16.82 3.85
C ASN A 289 8.15 16.89 5.21
N PRO A 290 9.22 16.10 5.41
CA PRO A 290 9.74 15.09 4.45
C PRO A 290 8.82 13.86 4.30
N PRO A 291 8.96 13.07 3.20
CA PRO A 291 8.28 11.79 3.06
C PRO A 291 8.61 10.81 4.19
N GLN A 292 7.59 10.12 4.70
CA GLN A 292 7.74 9.12 5.77
C GLN A 292 7.99 7.71 5.24
N VAL A 293 7.66 7.49 3.95
CA VAL A 293 7.84 6.22 3.23
C VAL A 293 8.42 6.50 1.83
N ASN A 294 8.58 5.47 1.00
CA ASN A 294 9.18 5.63 -0.34
C ASN A 294 8.26 6.28 -1.38
N PHE A 295 7.15 6.86 -0.97
CA PHE A 295 6.29 7.66 -1.85
C PHE A 295 5.68 8.86 -1.12
N PHE A 296 5.24 9.84 -1.89
CA PHE A 296 4.58 11.04 -1.39
C PHE A 296 3.67 11.63 -2.49
N GLN A 297 2.77 12.52 -2.09
CA GLN A 297 2.00 13.33 -3.02
C GLN A 297 2.76 14.59 -3.40
N LEU A 298 2.79 14.87 -4.69
CA LEU A 298 3.28 16.13 -5.24
C LEU A 298 2.10 16.93 -5.76
N TYR A 299 1.86 18.09 -5.18
CA TYR A 299 0.90 19.06 -5.65
C TYR A 299 1.61 20.13 -6.47
N VAL A 300 1.02 20.49 -7.61
CA VAL A 300 1.58 21.44 -8.60
C VAL A 300 0.57 22.56 -8.80
N LYS A 301 0.99 23.80 -8.54
CA LYS A 301 0.15 24.98 -8.83
C LYS A 301 0.04 25.21 -10.33
N GLY A 302 -1.18 25.40 -10.81
CA GLY A 302 -1.52 25.58 -12.20
C GLY A 302 -2.61 24.62 -12.66
N ASP A 303 -3.09 24.79 -13.89
CA ASP A 303 -4.05 23.86 -14.49
C ASP A 303 -3.40 22.48 -14.68
N PRO A 304 -4.02 21.38 -14.19
CA PRO A 304 -3.41 20.06 -14.22
C PRO A 304 -3.09 19.55 -15.64
N GLU A 305 -3.95 19.85 -16.59
CA GLU A 305 -3.76 19.41 -17.97
C GLU A 305 -2.65 20.20 -18.65
N GLU A 306 -2.64 21.54 -18.49
CA GLU A 306 -1.59 22.40 -19.01
C GLU A 306 -0.23 22.04 -18.43
N MET A 307 -0.14 21.87 -17.09
CA MET A 307 1.12 21.51 -16.43
C MET A 307 1.59 20.10 -16.81
N THR A 308 0.67 19.16 -17.07
CA THR A 308 1.03 17.84 -17.61
C THR A 308 1.59 17.96 -19.03
N GLN A 309 0.97 18.75 -19.91
CA GLN A 309 1.45 18.97 -21.28
C GLN A 309 2.83 19.62 -21.29
N LYS A 310 3.06 20.65 -20.48
CA LYS A 310 4.39 21.26 -20.30
C LYS A 310 5.44 20.26 -19.82
N HIS A 311 5.10 19.42 -18.83
CA HIS A 311 5.98 18.34 -18.37
C HIS A 311 6.37 17.41 -19.53
N MET A 312 5.40 16.96 -20.34
CA MET A 312 5.67 16.08 -21.47
C MET A 312 6.56 16.73 -22.53
N GLN A 313 6.36 18.02 -22.82
CA GLN A 313 7.20 18.78 -23.77
C GLN A 313 8.65 18.87 -23.27
N VAL A 314 8.85 19.15 -21.98
CA VAL A 314 10.19 19.20 -21.41
C VAL A 314 10.81 17.81 -21.35
N ALA A 315 10.04 16.77 -21.03
CA ALA A 315 10.49 15.38 -21.04
C ALA A 315 10.97 14.93 -22.42
N GLU A 316 10.25 15.31 -23.50
CA GLU A 316 10.65 15.02 -24.88
C GLU A 316 11.97 15.70 -25.28
N GLN A 317 12.22 16.91 -24.76
CA GLN A 317 13.44 17.67 -25.05
C GLN A 317 14.65 17.20 -24.25
N THR A 318 14.43 16.65 -23.05
CA THR A 318 15.51 16.37 -22.09
C THR A 318 15.77 14.88 -21.87
N GLY A 319 14.84 14.00 -22.26
CA GLY A 319 14.91 12.56 -21.94
C GLY A 319 14.67 12.26 -20.46
N ILE A 320 14.09 13.22 -19.69
CA ILE A 320 13.81 13.07 -18.25
C ILE A 320 12.30 12.96 -18.04
N PHE A 321 11.86 11.94 -17.29
CA PHE A 321 10.43 11.70 -17.07
C PHE A 321 10.13 11.52 -15.57
N LEU A 322 9.31 12.42 -14.99
CA LEU A 322 9.04 12.41 -13.55
C LEU A 322 7.72 11.73 -13.18
N PHE A 323 6.67 11.90 -13.99
CA PHE A 323 5.33 11.33 -13.72
C PHE A 323 4.48 11.26 -15.01
N HIS A 324 3.45 10.42 -15.00
CA HIS A 324 2.59 10.22 -16.19
C HIS A 324 1.56 11.33 -16.38
N ARG A 325 0.95 11.84 -15.30
CA ARG A 325 -0.08 12.89 -15.37
C ARG A 325 -0.30 13.54 -14.01
N LEU A 326 -0.88 14.73 -14.04
CA LEU A 326 -1.50 15.38 -12.90
C LEU A 326 -3.02 15.14 -12.93
N SER A 327 -3.60 14.77 -11.81
CA SER A 327 -5.04 14.73 -11.59
C SER A 327 -5.46 16.02 -10.88
N PRO A 328 -6.67 16.54 -11.11
CA PRO A 328 -7.17 17.68 -10.34
C PRO A 328 -7.17 17.38 -8.83
N ALA A 329 -6.63 18.28 -8.03
CA ALA A 329 -6.73 18.22 -6.57
C ALA A 329 -8.08 18.80 -6.10
N ALA A 330 -8.38 18.68 -4.80
CA ALA A 330 -9.60 19.25 -4.22
C ALA A 330 -9.68 20.78 -4.34
N VAL A 331 -8.54 21.44 -4.45
CA VAL A 331 -8.44 22.90 -4.65
C VAL A 331 -8.31 23.20 -6.15
N PRO A 332 -9.20 24.02 -6.74
CA PRO A 332 -9.09 24.41 -8.15
C PRO A 332 -7.74 25.06 -8.47
N GLY A 333 -7.20 24.81 -9.65
CA GLY A 333 -5.91 25.32 -10.08
C GLY A 333 -4.70 24.64 -9.43
N ILE A 334 -4.90 23.47 -8.86
CA ILE A 334 -3.83 22.61 -8.34
C ILE A 334 -3.98 21.21 -8.93
N GLY A 335 -2.90 20.71 -9.53
CA GLY A 335 -2.76 19.32 -9.94
C GLY A 335 -2.08 18.48 -8.86
N MET A 336 -2.34 17.17 -8.83
CA MET A 336 -1.71 16.23 -7.90
C MET A 336 -1.27 14.96 -8.62
N THR A 337 -0.09 14.46 -8.26
CA THR A 337 0.39 13.13 -8.61
C THR A 337 1.06 12.46 -7.40
N GLU A 338 1.20 11.13 -7.44
CA GLU A 338 2.03 10.39 -6.49
C GLU A 338 3.42 10.15 -7.11
N ILE A 339 4.45 10.46 -6.36
CA ILE A 339 5.83 10.11 -6.69
C ILE A 339 6.21 8.87 -5.87
N HIS A 340 6.52 7.78 -6.57
CA HIS A 340 6.98 6.54 -5.96
C HIS A 340 8.46 6.31 -6.26
N CYS A 341 9.26 6.11 -5.24
CA CYS A 341 10.69 5.84 -5.36
C CYS A 341 10.93 4.33 -5.28
N TRP A 342 11.09 3.73 -6.47
CA TRP A 342 11.46 2.33 -6.69
C TRP A 342 12.81 2.23 -7.40
N ASP A 343 13.09 1.12 -8.06
CA ASP A 343 14.38 0.85 -8.72
C ASP A 343 14.80 1.94 -9.72
N ASN A 344 13.87 2.51 -10.48
CA ASN A 344 14.18 3.61 -11.41
C ASN A 344 14.63 4.86 -10.65
N ALA A 345 13.97 5.20 -9.54
CA ALA A 345 14.37 6.33 -8.73
C ALA A 345 15.80 6.19 -8.17
N MET A 346 16.27 4.96 -7.92
CA MET A 346 17.64 4.70 -7.47
C MET A 346 18.68 4.96 -8.58
N ARG A 347 18.29 4.76 -9.85
CA ARG A 347 19.13 5.01 -11.03
C ARG A 347 18.99 6.44 -11.55
N PHE A 348 17.96 7.16 -11.11
CA PHE A 348 17.66 8.51 -11.55
C PHE A 348 18.82 9.47 -11.26
N ASP A 349 19.28 10.20 -12.29
CA ASP A 349 20.32 11.21 -12.15
C ASP A 349 19.77 12.46 -11.42
N MET A 350 20.06 12.56 -10.14
CA MET A 350 19.62 13.66 -9.30
C MET A 350 20.14 15.03 -9.74
N ALA A 351 21.30 15.09 -10.42
CA ALA A 351 21.85 16.36 -10.90
C ALA A 351 20.98 16.98 -12.00
N SER A 352 20.23 16.15 -12.72
CA SER A 352 19.35 16.60 -13.80
C SER A 352 17.99 17.12 -13.31
N LEU A 353 17.60 16.83 -12.05
CA LEU A 353 16.26 17.17 -11.54
C LEU A 353 16.02 18.67 -11.48
N ARG A 354 16.91 19.44 -10.86
CA ARG A 354 16.77 20.90 -10.75
C ARG A 354 16.70 21.60 -12.13
N PRO A 355 17.60 21.35 -13.09
CA PRO A 355 17.51 21.93 -14.44
C PRO A 355 16.21 21.59 -15.17
N PHE A 356 15.68 20.38 -14.95
CA PHE A 356 14.36 19.99 -15.49
C PHE A 356 13.24 20.84 -14.90
N LEU A 357 13.20 20.99 -13.55
CA LEU A 357 12.17 21.75 -12.85
C LEU A 357 12.18 23.23 -13.26
N GLU A 358 13.36 23.83 -13.38
CA GLU A 358 13.54 25.19 -13.86
C GLU A 358 12.97 25.42 -15.28
N LYS A 359 13.02 24.42 -16.17
CA LYS A 359 12.41 24.50 -17.49
C LYS A 359 10.91 24.24 -17.47
N TRP A 360 10.46 23.31 -16.62
CA TRP A 360 9.06 22.93 -16.58
C TRP A 360 8.15 23.96 -15.92
N LEU A 361 8.63 24.63 -14.85
CA LEU A 361 7.84 25.50 -14.00
C LEU A 361 7.84 26.97 -14.47
N VAL A 362 8.61 27.30 -15.49
CA VAL A 362 8.56 28.59 -16.19
C VAL A 362 7.55 28.53 -17.32
#